data_9865fa2ae40b6df05c0824cf5b7365b6
#
_entry.id   9865fa2ae40b6df05c0824cf5b7365b6
#
_cell.length_a   1.000
_cell.length_b   1.000
_cell.length_c   1.000
_cell.angle_alpha   90.00
_cell.angle_beta   90.00
_cell.angle_gamma   90.00
#
_symmetry.space_group_name_H-M   'P 1'
#
loop_
_entity.id
_entity.type
_entity.pdbx_description
1 polymer ?
#
loop_
_entity_poly.entity_id
_entity_poly.type
_entity_poly.pdbx_seq_one_letter_code
_entity_poly.pdbx_strand_id
1 'polypeptide(L)'
;MAVMAMVSACRSHYQLVGVERTRIIVDSRYDQQPDEAAAKFLEPFKRVNDSIMGPVMGAVAHNMHAERPESDLSNLLADILLWAAKDYGEQPVLAVYNMGGIRADLTKGKVTYGDLLDVAPFENKICFVTLSGEHLLELFDQIAKTGGEGVSKGAELVITPNGKLVSARLHGKEIDPAASYRVTTINYLLEGNDKMMAFRKGTDIVSPQDASNNSRFLIMKYFKEKENKGEAVDAHIEGRIKVKSEEL
;
A
#
# COMPACT_ATOMS: atom_id res chain seq x y z
N MET A 1 30.04 -73.08 14.24
CA MET A 1 28.62 -72.91 13.94
C MET A 1 28.24 -71.42 14.24
N ALA A 2 28.06 -70.60 13.20
CA ALA A 2 27.68 -69.21 13.33
C ALA A 2 26.15 -69.10 13.16
N VAL A 3 25.44 -68.60 14.20
CA VAL A 3 23.99 -68.36 14.18
C VAL A 3 23.77 -66.97 13.58
N MET A 4 23.21 -66.98 12.37
CA MET A 4 22.84 -65.76 11.64
C MET A 4 21.43 -65.33 12.11
N ALA A 5 21.31 -64.26 12.95
CA ALA A 5 20.05 -63.71 13.36
C ALA A 5 19.46 -62.93 12.21
N MET A 6 18.37 -63.39 11.60
CA MET A 6 17.57 -62.59 10.65
C MET A 6 16.74 -61.59 11.40
N VAL A 7 17.06 -60.30 11.25
CA VAL A 7 16.24 -59.20 11.72
C VAL A 7 15.20 -58.86 10.64
N SER A 8 13.98 -59.36 10.81
CA SER A 8 12.83 -58.94 9.97
C SER A 8 12.38 -57.56 10.36
N ALA A 9 12.79 -56.56 9.60
CA ALA A 9 12.26 -55.22 9.73
C ALA A 9 10.86 -55.10 9.07
N CYS A 10 9.82 -55.05 9.86
CA CYS A 10 8.48 -54.73 9.36
C CYS A 10 8.46 -53.29 8.87
N ARG A 11 8.42 -53.08 7.55
CA ARG A 11 8.12 -51.79 6.96
C ARG A 11 6.60 -51.58 7.01
N SER A 12 6.13 -50.67 7.89
CA SER A 12 4.76 -50.23 7.84
C SER A 12 4.59 -49.24 6.68
N HIS A 13 3.83 -49.64 5.67
CA HIS A 13 3.44 -48.71 4.59
C HIS A 13 2.14 -48.06 4.96
N TYR A 14 2.21 -46.75 5.27
CA TYR A 14 1.01 -45.95 5.42
C TYR A 14 0.57 -45.46 4.05
N GLN A 15 -0.69 -45.65 3.70
CA GLN A 15 -1.32 -45.09 2.51
C GLN A 15 -2.36 -44.07 2.96
N LEU A 16 -2.36 -42.90 2.36
CA LEU A 16 -3.40 -41.92 2.55
C LEU A 16 -4.69 -42.43 1.92
N VAL A 17 -5.67 -42.84 2.74
CA VAL A 17 -6.93 -43.45 2.28
C VAL A 17 -8.06 -42.42 2.10
N GLY A 18 -7.89 -41.19 2.62
CA GLY A 18 -8.87 -40.11 2.46
C GLY A 18 -8.42 -38.85 3.17
N VAL A 19 -8.95 -37.74 2.73
CA VAL A 19 -8.82 -36.45 3.37
C VAL A 19 -10.24 -35.87 3.52
N GLU A 20 -10.71 -35.76 4.75
CA GLU A 20 -11.95 -35.03 5.04
C GLU A 20 -11.63 -33.58 5.41
N ARG A 21 -12.38 -32.65 4.83
CA ARG A 21 -12.27 -31.24 5.12
C ARG A 21 -13.60 -30.71 5.63
N THR A 22 -13.55 -30.10 6.81
CA THR A 22 -14.69 -29.38 7.38
C THR A 22 -14.32 -27.89 7.45
N ARG A 23 -15.20 -27.04 6.93
CA ARG A 23 -15.07 -25.60 7.07
C ARG A 23 -15.94 -25.14 8.21
N ILE A 24 -15.32 -24.63 9.26
CA ILE A 24 -16.00 -23.98 10.38
C ILE A 24 -15.92 -22.49 10.13
N ILE A 25 -17.06 -21.85 9.87
CA ILE A 25 -17.14 -20.41 9.70
C ILE A 25 -17.27 -19.79 11.07
N VAL A 26 -16.32 -18.91 11.43
CA VAL A 26 -16.42 -18.09 12.64
C VAL A 26 -17.30 -16.89 12.29
N ASP A 27 -18.49 -16.84 12.85
CA ASP A 27 -19.50 -15.81 12.63
C ASP A 27 -20.29 -15.52 13.91
N SER A 28 -21.29 -14.65 13.84
CA SER A 28 -22.11 -14.20 14.96
C SER A 28 -22.83 -15.31 15.76
N ARG A 29 -22.85 -16.56 15.28
CA ARG A 29 -23.37 -17.70 16.05
C ARG A 29 -22.60 -17.95 17.33
N TYR A 30 -21.30 -17.62 17.35
CA TYR A 30 -20.44 -17.77 18.51
C TYR A 30 -20.57 -16.61 19.50
N ASP A 31 -21.13 -15.46 19.07
CA ASP A 31 -21.34 -14.30 19.94
C ASP A 31 -22.47 -14.52 20.96
N GLN A 32 -23.34 -15.50 20.72
CA GLN A 32 -24.46 -15.82 21.58
C GLN A 32 -24.07 -16.50 22.92
N GLN A 33 -22.87 -17.09 22.96
CA GLN A 33 -22.31 -17.73 24.14
C GLN A 33 -20.85 -17.30 24.34
N PRO A 34 -20.61 -16.05 24.78
CA PRO A 34 -19.27 -15.56 25.02
C PRO A 34 -18.56 -16.38 26.10
N ASP A 35 -17.31 -16.74 25.85
CA ASP A 35 -16.45 -17.36 26.85
C ASP A 35 -15.95 -16.28 27.82
N GLU A 36 -16.59 -16.22 29.00
CA GLU A 36 -16.27 -15.24 30.04
C GLU A 36 -14.84 -15.40 30.58
N ALA A 37 -14.31 -16.61 30.60
CA ALA A 37 -12.94 -16.86 31.06
C ALA A 37 -11.93 -16.35 30.09
N ALA A 38 -12.15 -16.57 28.79
CA ALA A 38 -11.32 -16.01 27.70
C ALA A 38 -11.42 -14.48 27.66
N ALA A 39 -12.62 -13.91 27.76
CA ALA A 39 -12.84 -12.46 27.81
C ALA A 39 -12.06 -11.80 28.94
N LYS A 40 -12.17 -12.36 30.17
CA LYS A 40 -11.44 -11.89 31.36
C LYS A 40 -9.92 -12.01 31.21
N PHE A 41 -9.44 -13.09 30.60
CA PHE A 41 -8.01 -13.27 30.31
C PHE A 41 -7.50 -12.23 29.34
N LEU A 42 -8.26 -11.92 28.27
CA LEU A 42 -7.87 -10.98 27.22
C LEU A 42 -8.05 -9.51 27.61
N GLU A 43 -8.90 -9.20 28.60
CA GLU A 43 -9.25 -7.83 28.97
C GLU A 43 -8.04 -6.89 29.23
N PRO A 44 -6.98 -7.29 29.99
CA PRO A 44 -5.82 -6.42 30.19
C PRO A 44 -5.09 -6.08 28.89
N PHE A 45 -4.96 -7.06 28.01
CA PHE A 45 -4.30 -6.87 26.70
C PHE A 45 -5.15 -5.98 25.80
N LYS A 46 -6.48 -6.21 25.79
CA LYS A 46 -7.42 -5.38 25.04
C LYS A 46 -7.36 -3.92 25.48
N ARG A 47 -7.35 -3.64 26.80
CA ARG A 47 -7.25 -2.28 27.31
C ARG A 47 -5.97 -1.57 26.85
N VAL A 48 -4.83 -2.25 26.87
CA VAL A 48 -3.57 -1.70 26.35
C VAL A 48 -3.66 -1.43 24.85
N ASN A 49 -4.15 -2.41 24.10
CA ASN A 49 -4.33 -2.26 22.67
C ASN A 49 -5.28 -1.09 22.34
N ASP A 50 -6.44 -1.02 22.96
CA ASP A 50 -7.44 0.03 22.72
C ASP A 50 -6.90 1.42 23.08
N SER A 51 -6.04 1.52 24.11
CA SER A 51 -5.42 2.79 24.49
C SER A 51 -4.42 3.30 23.43
N ILE A 52 -3.76 2.41 22.68
CA ILE A 52 -2.80 2.75 21.66
C ILE A 52 -3.48 2.91 20.29
N MET A 53 -4.35 1.97 19.91
CA MET A 53 -4.96 1.88 18.60
C MET A 53 -6.26 2.69 18.46
N GLY A 54 -6.94 2.98 19.59
CA GLY A 54 -8.23 3.66 19.62
C GLY A 54 -8.23 5.19 19.38
N PRO A 55 -7.15 5.95 19.61
CA PRO A 55 -7.18 7.39 19.38
C PRO A 55 -7.61 7.75 17.97
N VAL A 56 -8.63 8.64 17.86
CA VAL A 56 -9.14 9.12 16.57
C VAL A 56 -8.12 10.06 15.92
N MET A 57 -7.78 9.78 14.67
CA MET A 57 -6.86 10.57 13.85
C MET A 57 -7.59 11.55 12.92
N GLY A 58 -8.86 11.31 12.63
CA GLY A 58 -9.68 12.12 11.74
C GLY A 58 -10.93 11.37 11.29
N ALA A 59 -11.45 11.74 10.14
CA ALA A 59 -12.58 11.06 9.51
C ALA A 59 -12.44 11.02 7.99
N VAL A 60 -13.09 10.06 7.34
CA VAL A 60 -13.24 9.99 5.88
C VAL A 60 -14.70 10.20 5.46
N ALA A 61 -14.89 10.87 4.33
CA ALA A 61 -16.21 11.26 3.83
C ALA A 61 -17.03 10.08 3.28
N HIS A 62 -16.36 9.05 2.77
CA HIS A 62 -16.95 7.83 2.21
C HIS A 62 -15.99 6.64 2.39
N ASN A 63 -16.44 5.44 2.04
CA ASN A 63 -15.56 4.28 2.01
C ASN A 63 -14.53 4.44 0.90
N MET A 64 -13.26 4.17 1.21
CA MET A 64 -12.16 4.23 0.25
C MET A 64 -11.47 2.87 0.16
N HIS A 65 -11.22 2.42 -1.06
CA HIS A 65 -10.66 1.11 -1.36
C HIS A 65 -9.34 1.24 -2.13
N ALA A 66 -8.49 0.22 -2.04
CA ALA A 66 -7.26 0.13 -2.83
C ALA A 66 -7.44 -0.89 -3.96
N GLU A 67 -7.59 -0.41 -5.21
CA GLU A 67 -7.87 -1.22 -6.39
C GLU A 67 -7.13 -0.70 -7.62
N ARG A 68 -6.68 -1.62 -8.48
CA ARG A 68 -6.05 -1.25 -9.77
C ARG A 68 -7.12 -1.03 -10.85
N PRO A 69 -6.89 -0.16 -11.83
CA PRO A 69 -5.65 0.59 -12.10
C PRO A 69 -5.46 1.83 -11.24
N GLU A 70 -6.55 2.40 -10.72
CA GLU A 70 -6.63 3.61 -9.91
C GLU A 70 -7.73 3.43 -8.87
N SER A 71 -7.53 3.98 -7.69
CA SER A 71 -8.52 4.02 -6.64
C SER A 71 -8.43 5.31 -5.83
N ASP A 72 -9.49 5.64 -5.10
CA ASP A 72 -9.54 6.79 -4.22
C ASP A 72 -8.48 6.70 -3.11
N LEU A 73 -8.29 5.54 -2.50
CA LEU A 73 -7.31 5.37 -1.43
C LEU A 73 -5.86 5.44 -1.97
N SER A 74 -5.58 4.85 -3.13
CA SER A 74 -4.25 4.95 -3.73
C SER A 74 -3.90 6.38 -4.16
N ASN A 75 -4.88 7.10 -4.70
CA ASN A 75 -4.77 8.52 -5.02
C ASN A 75 -4.47 9.35 -3.77
N LEU A 76 -5.22 9.10 -2.69
CA LEU A 76 -5.03 9.77 -1.40
C LEU A 76 -3.60 9.59 -0.87
N LEU A 77 -3.11 8.36 -0.82
CA LEU A 77 -1.78 8.10 -0.23
C LEU A 77 -0.65 8.72 -1.06
N ALA A 78 -0.76 8.70 -2.38
CA ALA A 78 0.19 9.41 -3.25
C ALA A 78 0.12 10.93 -3.04
N ASP A 79 -1.08 11.51 -2.95
CA ASP A 79 -1.26 12.95 -2.72
C ASP A 79 -0.74 13.37 -1.33
N ILE A 80 -0.86 12.51 -0.31
CA ILE A 80 -0.28 12.76 1.02
C ILE A 80 1.24 12.83 0.97
N LEU A 81 1.93 11.99 0.19
CA LEU A 81 3.37 12.10 0.02
C LEU A 81 3.75 13.43 -0.64
N LEU A 82 2.98 13.86 -1.65
CA LEU A 82 3.20 15.14 -2.32
C LEU A 82 2.98 16.31 -1.35
N TRP A 83 1.90 16.26 -0.55
CA TRP A 83 1.59 17.25 0.47
C TRP A 83 2.69 17.35 1.55
N ALA A 84 3.24 16.20 1.97
CA ALA A 84 4.25 16.14 3.02
C ALA A 84 5.61 16.71 2.57
N ALA A 85 5.88 16.79 1.26
CA ALA A 85 7.16 17.25 0.71
C ALA A 85 7.58 18.64 1.20
N LYS A 86 6.61 19.52 1.49
CA LYS A 86 6.85 20.86 2.05
C LYS A 86 7.66 20.85 3.36
N ASP A 87 7.47 19.82 4.18
CA ASP A 87 8.16 19.69 5.47
C ASP A 87 9.65 19.37 5.32
N TYR A 88 10.03 18.96 4.12
CA TYR A 88 11.41 18.61 3.73
C TYR A 88 12.07 19.67 2.85
N GLY A 89 11.37 20.80 2.58
CA GLY A 89 11.85 21.82 1.63
C GLY A 89 11.87 21.33 0.18
N GLU A 90 11.16 20.26 -0.13
CA GLU A 90 11.12 19.61 -1.44
C GLU A 90 9.89 20.07 -2.25
N GLN A 91 10.04 20.08 -3.57
CA GLN A 91 8.97 20.46 -4.51
C GLN A 91 8.82 19.41 -5.63
N PRO A 92 8.44 18.17 -5.29
CA PRO A 92 8.21 17.15 -6.30
C PRO A 92 6.98 17.47 -7.15
N VAL A 93 7.05 17.11 -8.41
CA VAL A 93 5.93 17.27 -9.37
C VAL A 93 5.07 16.03 -9.48
N LEU A 94 5.51 14.93 -8.89
CA LEU A 94 4.85 13.62 -8.88
C LEU A 94 5.14 12.89 -7.58
N ALA A 95 4.14 12.17 -7.08
CA ALA A 95 4.33 11.14 -6.07
C ALA A 95 3.87 9.78 -6.59
N VAL A 96 4.56 8.71 -6.16
CA VAL A 96 4.18 7.33 -6.44
C VAL A 96 4.12 6.55 -5.13
N TYR A 97 3.01 5.87 -4.88
CA TYR A 97 2.80 4.97 -3.74
C TYR A 97 2.42 3.57 -4.23
N ASN A 98 3.00 2.52 -3.68
CA ASN A 98 2.75 1.17 -4.16
C ASN A 98 1.41 0.61 -3.66
N MET A 99 0.61 0.05 -4.57
CA MET A 99 -0.67 -0.60 -4.26
C MET A 99 -0.49 -1.77 -3.29
N GLY A 100 0.58 -2.55 -3.45
CA GLY A 100 0.89 -3.68 -2.56
C GLY A 100 1.18 -3.28 -1.11
N GLY A 101 1.50 -2.01 -0.87
CA GLY A 101 1.73 -1.44 0.47
C GLY A 101 0.45 -1.04 1.20
N ILE A 102 -0.68 -0.95 0.50
CA ILE A 102 -1.99 -0.63 1.08
C ILE A 102 -2.66 -1.94 1.49
N ARG A 103 -2.88 -2.13 2.80
CA ARG A 103 -3.25 -3.45 3.35
C ARG A 103 -4.66 -3.53 3.91
N ALA A 104 -5.36 -2.41 4.03
CA ALA A 104 -6.75 -2.31 4.46
C ALA A 104 -7.46 -1.15 3.76
N ASP A 105 -8.77 -1.18 3.76
CA ASP A 105 -9.64 -0.12 3.29
C ASP A 105 -9.96 0.85 4.43
N LEU A 106 -10.44 2.05 4.10
CA LEU A 106 -10.99 2.99 5.06
C LEU A 106 -12.52 3.01 4.97
N THR A 107 -13.17 2.77 6.09
CA THR A 107 -14.64 2.84 6.20
C THR A 107 -15.08 4.26 6.56
N LYS A 108 -16.14 4.75 5.90
CA LYS A 108 -16.77 6.05 6.15
C LYS A 108 -16.94 6.34 7.65
N GLY A 109 -16.51 7.51 8.09
CA GLY A 109 -16.64 7.97 9.47
C GLY A 109 -15.30 8.18 10.13
N LYS A 110 -15.25 7.97 11.45
CA LYS A 110 -14.03 8.17 12.23
C LYS A 110 -12.96 7.15 11.86
N VAL A 111 -11.74 7.63 11.78
CA VAL A 111 -10.54 6.85 11.49
C VAL A 111 -9.62 6.92 12.69
N THR A 112 -9.22 5.78 13.22
CA THR A 112 -8.34 5.65 14.38
C THR A 112 -6.88 5.48 13.99
N TYR A 113 -5.99 5.51 14.98
CA TYR A 113 -4.59 5.14 14.80
C TYR A 113 -4.45 3.71 14.26
N GLY A 114 -5.26 2.78 14.81
CA GLY A 114 -5.27 1.37 14.37
C GLY A 114 -5.66 1.24 12.90
N ASP A 115 -6.70 1.93 12.44
CA ASP A 115 -7.12 1.90 11.04
C ASP A 115 -6.00 2.37 10.10
N LEU A 116 -5.28 3.44 10.45
CA LEU A 116 -4.16 3.92 9.64
C LEU A 116 -2.93 2.99 9.70
N LEU A 117 -2.73 2.30 10.82
CA LEU A 117 -1.73 1.25 10.94
C LEU A 117 -2.07 0.07 10.01
N ASP A 118 -3.34 -0.33 9.95
CA ASP A 118 -3.80 -1.43 9.09
C ASP A 118 -3.68 -1.05 7.61
N VAL A 119 -3.97 0.20 7.24
CA VAL A 119 -3.79 0.71 5.87
C VAL A 119 -2.31 0.71 5.46
N ALA A 120 -1.41 1.20 6.32
CA ALA A 120 0.01 1.36 6.04
C ALA A 120 0.89 0.73 7.13
N PRO A 121 0.93 -0.63 7.25
CA PRO A 121 1.61 -1.31 8.37
C PRO A 121 3.14 -1.28 8.27
N PHE A 122 3.68 -1.00 7.11
CA PHE A 122 5.12 -1.03 6.88
C PHE A 122 5.83 0.23 7.38
N GLU A 123 7.09 0.09 7.77
CA GLU A 123 7.95 1.21 8.21
C GLU A 123 8.65 1.90 7.02
N ASN A 124 7.93 2.07 5.92
CA ASN A 124 8.43 2.75 4.74
C ASN A 124 8.59 4.25 5.00
N LYS A 125 9.71 4.80 4.58
CA LYS A 125 10.03 6.22 4.75
C LYS A 125 9.86 6.98 3.45
N ILE A 126 9.44 8.24 3.55
CA ILE A 126 9.36 9.12 2.39
C ILE A 126 10.76 9.34 1.80
N CYS A 127 10.83 9.39 0.49
CA CYS A 127 12.05 9.66 -0.27
C CYS A 127 11.76 10.61 -1.42
N PHE A 128 12.81 11.31 -1.85
CA PHE A 128 12.77 12.19 -3.00
C PHE A 128 13.92 11.82 -3.94
N VAL A 129 13.65 11.84 -5.22
CA VAL A 129 14.59 11.46 -6.27
C VAL A 129 14.34 12.28 -7.52
N THR A 130 15.39 12.63 -8.24
CA THR A 130 15.31 13.28 -9.54
C THR A 130 15.44 12.23 -10.64
N LEU A 131 14.44 12.13 -11.50
CA LEU A 131 14.45 11.26 -12.68
C LEU A 131 14.59 12.13 -13.95
N SER A 132 15.38 11.67 -14.93
CA SER A 132 15.26 12.21 -16.29
C SER A 132 13.89 11.85 -16.89
N GLY A 133 13.45 12.59 -17.89
CA GLY A 133 12.19 12.28 -18.56
C GLY A 133 12.17 10.88 -19.19
N GLU A 134 13.31 10.40 -19.68
CA GLU A 134 13.44 9.00 -20.13
C GLU A 134 13.15 8.00 -19.02
N HIS A 135 13.74 8.21 -17.84
CA HIS A 135 13.51 7.33 -16.69
C HIS A 135 12.11 7.49 -16.10
N LEU A 136 11.50 8.67 -16.19
CA LEU A 136 10.11 8.89 -15.81
C LEU A 136 9.15 8.14 -16.76
N LEU A 137 9.39 8.16 -18.06
CA LEU A 137 8.63 7.35 -19.02
C LEU A 137 8.80 5.85 -18.77
N GLU A 138 10.03 5.41 -18.46
CA GLU A 138 10.29 4.02 -18.05
C GLU A 138 9.52 3.65 -16.79
N LEU A 139 9.46 4.55 -15.79
CA LEU A 139 8.67 4.34 -14.58
C LEU A 139 7.18 4.17 -14.90
N PHE A 140 6.63 5.02 -15.76
CA PHE A 140 5.24 4.91 -16.18
C PHE A 140 4.95 3.62 -16.97
N ASP A 141 5.89 3.14 -17.78
CA ASP A 141 5.78 1.84 -18.43
C ASP A 141 5.82 0.69 -17.43
N GLN A 142 6.64 0.79 -16.37
CA GLN A 142 6.67 -0.18 -15.28
C GLN A 142 5.35 -0.17 -14.48
N ILE A 143 4.78 1.00 -14.20
CA ILE A 143 3.45 1.15 -13.58
C ILE A 143 2.37 0.52 -14.47
N ALA A 144 2.42 0.72 -15.78
CA ALA A 144 1.49 0.09 -16.70
C ALA A 144 1.58 -1.44 -16.65
N LYS A 145 2.79 -2.01 -16.60
CA LYS A 145 3.04 -3.46 -16.52
C LYS A 145 2.53 -4.11 -15.23
N THR A 146 2.42 -3.35 -14.15
CA THR A 146 1.80 -3.84 -12.91
C THR A 146 0.27 -3.68 -12.90
N GLY A 147 -0.29 -3.03 -13.93
CA GLY A 147 -1.71 -2.75 -14.03
C GLY A 147 -2.15 -1.48 -13.29
N GLY A 148 -1.20 -0.65 -12.85
CA GLY A 148 -1.42 0.60 -12.13
C GLY A 148 -0.83 0.61 -10.73
N GLU A 149 -0.46 1.78 -10.24
CA GLU A 149 0.00 2.08 -8.89
C GLU A 149 -0.63 3.40 -8.41
N GLY A 150 -0.51 3.74 -7.14
CA GLY A 150 -0.92 5.05 -6.65
C GLY A 150 -0.05 6.15 -7.24
N VAL A 151 -0.65 7.05 -8.01
CA VAL A 151 0.04 8.23 -8.56
C VAL A 151 -0.67 9.50 -8.09
N SER A 152 0.10 10.54 -7.80
CA SER A 152 -0.47 11.80 -7.32
C SER A 152 -1.20 12.56 -8.42
N LYS A 153 -2.01 13.51 -7.98
CA LYS A 153 -2.73 14.45 -8.86
C LYS A 153 -1.80 15.10 -9.88
N GLY A 154 -2.27 15.20 -11.12
CA GLY A 154 -1.52 15.72 -12.25
C GLY A 154 -0.87 14.65 -13.10
N ALA A 155 -0.75 13.41 -12.64
CA ALA A 155 -0.38 12.27 -13.50
C ALA A 155 -1.58 11.84 -14.35
N GLU A 156 -1.36 11.59 -15.63
CA GLU A 156 -2.35 11.12 -16.59
C GLU A 156 -1.73 10.00 -17.42
N LEU A 157 -2.11 8.76 -17.13
CA LEU A 157 -1.62 7.57 -17.82
C LEU A 157 -2.76 6.90 -18.59
N VAL A 158 -2.49 6.47 -19.80
CA VAL A 158 -3.36 5.56 -20.53
C VAL A 158 -2.59 4.26 -20.73
N ILE A 159 -3.17 3.17 -20.23
CA ILE A 159 -2.57 1.83 -20.30
C ILE A 159 -3.51 0.87 -21.02
N THR A 160 -2.99 -0.25 -21.50
CA THR A 160 -3.82 -1.33 -22.05
C THR A 160 -4.05 -2.42 -21.00
N PRO A 161 -5.05 -3.29 -21.15
CA PRO A 161 -5.31 -4.40 -20.23
C PRO A 161 -4.11 -5.37 -20.07
N ASN A 162 -3.27 -5.48 -21.10
CA ASN A 162 -2.05 -6.31 -21.09
C ASN A 162 -0.80 -5.57 -20.56
N GLY A 163 -1.00 -4.38 -19.95
CA GLY A 163 0.07 -3.66 -19.25
C GLY A 163 1.01 -2.84 -20.14
N LYS A 164 0.55 -2.40 -21.31
CA LYS A 164 1.34 -1.51 -22.18
C LYS A 164 0.98 -0.06 -21.91
N LEU A 165 1.97 0.81 -21.76
CA LEU A 165 1.77 2.25 -21.70
C LEU A 165 1.43 2.77 -23.13
N VAL A 166 0.30 3.47 -23.24
CA VAL A 166 -0.16 4.10 -24.50
C VAL A 166 0.25 5.57 -24.53
N SER A 167 0.03 6.29 -23.43
CA SER A 167 0.44 7.67 -23.27
C SER A 167 0.66 8.02 -21.80
N ALA A 168 1.52 9.01 -21.57
CA ALA A 168 1.77 9.57 -20.24
C ALA A 168 1.86 11.10 -20.34
N ARG A 169 1.18 11.79 -19.43
CA ARG A 169 1.26 13.23 -19.25
C ARG A 169 1.43 13.58 -17.79
N LEU A 170 2.02 14.72 -17.54
CA LEU A 170 2.15 15.28 -16.21
C LEU A 170 1.71 16.74 -16.24
N HIS A 171 0.68 17.07 -15.44
CA HIS A 171 0.05 18.40 -15.43
C HIS A 171 -0.40 18.86 -16.83
N GLY A 172 -1.01 17.94 -17.60
CA GLY A 172 -1.51 18.19 -18.95
C GLY A 172 -0.44 18.27 -20.04
N LYS A 173 0.85 18.12 -19.69
CA LYS A 173 1.98 18.19 -20.65
C LYS A 173 2.57 16.81 -20.90
N GLU A 174 3.01 16.59 -22.12
CA GLU A 174 3.82 15.40 -22.44
C GLU A 174 5.15 15.44 -21.70
N ILE A 175 5.69 14.27 -21.40
CA ILE A 175 6.98 14.15 -20.72
C ILE A 175 8.09 14.47 -21.72
N ASP A 176 8.88 15.49 -21.43
CA ASP A 176 10.10 15.79 -22.19
C ASP A 176 11.22 14.83 -21.74
N PRO A 177 11.72 13.94 -22.61
CA PRO A 177 12.77 12.98 -22.24
C PRO A 177 14.05 13.63 -21.73
N ALA A 178 14.36 14.85 -22.17
CA ALA A 178 15.58 15.57 -21.81
C ALA A 178 15.44 16.38 -20.50
N ALA A 179 14.23 16.60 -20.01
CA ALA A 179 14.00 17.33 -18.78
C ALA A 179 14.25 16.48 -17.53
N SER A 180 14.33 17.14 -16.39
CA SER A 180 14.44 16.49 -15.07
C SER A 180 13.16 16.70 -14.27
N TYR A 181 12.75 15.67 -13.56
CA TYR A 181 11.52 15.63 -12.77
C TYR A 181 11.81 15.23 -11.34
N ARG A 182 11.46 16.09 -10.38
CA ARG A 182 11.55 15.76 -8.95
C ARG A 182 10.34 14.91 -8.57
N VAL A 183 10.59 13.71 -8.04
CA VAL A 183 9.56 12.72 -7.68
C VAL A 183 9.70 12.38 -6.21
N THR A 184 8.57 12.23 -5.50
CA THR A 184 8.53 11.67 -4.15
C THR A 184 7.95 10.25 -4.20
N THR A 185 8.47 9.40 -3.33
CA THR A 185 8.02 8.02 -3.18
C THR A 185 8.39 7.50 -1.79
N ILE A 186 8.33 6.20 -1.58
CA ILE A 186 8.81 5.52 -0.39
C ILE A 186 10.10 4.74 -0.67
N ASN A 187 10.94 4.56 0.36
CA ASN A 187 12.22 3.87 0.21
C ASN A 187 12.10 2.48 -0.43
N TYR A 188 11.01 1.76 -0.15
CA TYR A 188 10.72 0.47 -0.76
C TYR A 188 10.70 0.53 -2.31
N LEU A 189 10.00 1.52 -2.88
CA LEU A 189 9.97 1.71 -4.34
C LEU A 189 11.28 2.29 -4.88
N LEU A 190 11.93 3.20 -4.10
CA LEU A 190 13.23 3.78 -4.47
C LEU A 190 14.29 2.69 -4.70
N GLU A 191 14.23 1.60 -3.95
CA GLU A 191 15.10 0.43 -4.09
C GLU A 191 14.77 -0.45 -5.30
N GLY A 192 13.76 -0.09 -6.11
CA GLY A 192 13.36 -0.82 -7.31
C GLY A 192 12.42 -2.00 -7.06
N ASN A 193 11.85 -2.11 -5.85
CA ASN A 193 10.86 -3.12 -5.54
C ASN A 193 9.56 -2.89 -6.35
N ASP A 194 8.68 -3.87 -6.38
CA ASP A 194 7.47 -3.92 -7.22
C ASP A 194 7.77 -3.69 -8.72
N LYS A 195 9.00 -4.03 -9.14
CA LYS A 195 9.52 -3.87 -10.51
C LYS A 195 9.71 -2.40 -10.95
N MET A 196 9.71 -1.45 -10.01
CA MET A 196 9.92 -0.01 -10.29
C MET A 196 11.42 0.33 -10.41
N MET A 197 12.12 -0.40 -11.28
CA MET A 197 13.58 -0.30 -11.45
C MET A 197 14.05 1.06 -11.93
N ALA A 198 13.19 1.84 -12.57
CA ALA A 198 13.50 3.20 -13.02
C ALA A 198 13.95 4.12 -11.87
N PHE A 199 13.43 3.93 -10.66
CA PHE A 199 13.84 4.71 -9.50
C PHE A 199 15.33 4.56 -9.17
N ARG A 200 15.93 3.39 -9.41
CA ARG A 200 17.36 3.14 -9.15
C ARG A 200 18.28 3.93 -10.08
N LYS A 201 17.76 4.49 -11.14
CA LYS A 201 18.50 5.31 -12.12
C LYS A 201 18.45 6.81 -11.79
N GLY A 202 17.73 7.16 -10.73
CA GLY A 202 17.57 8.54 -10.31
C GLY A 202 18.81 9.11 -9.61
N THR A 203 18.85 10.42 -9.55
CA THR A 203 19.91 11.23 -8.91
C THR A 203 19.32 12.08 -7.79
N ASP A 204 20.17 12.84 -7.10
CA ASP A 204 19.78 13.78 -6.04
C ASP A 204 18.83 13.16 -4.99
N ILE A 205 19.19 11.96 -4.53
CA ILE A 205 18.36 11.20 -3.62
C ILE A 205 18.40 11.84 -2.23
N VAL A 206 17.21 12.16 -1.71
CA VAL A 206 16.99 12.55 -0.31
C VAL A 206 16.12 11.47 0.33
N SER A 207 16.68 10.75 1.30
CA SER A 207 16.01 9.62 1.96
C SER A 207 16.26 9.68 3.47
N PRO A 208 15.50 10.51 4.21
CA PRO A 208 15.66 10.66 5.65
C PRO A 208 15.31 9.37 6.38
N GLN A 209 16.17 8.94 7.31
CA GLN A 209 16.07 7.61 7.92
C GLN A 209 15.42 7.58 9.30
N ASP A 210 15.14 8.73 9.91
CA ASP A 210 14.50 8.80 11.22
C ASP A 210 13.07 8.22 11.18
N ALA A 211 12.64 7.66 12.28
CA ALA A 211 11.31 7.04 12.40
C ALA A 211 10.16 8.03 12.11
N SER A 212 10.34 9.32 12.38
CA SER A 212 9.36 10.37 12.09
C SER A 212 9.05 10.52 10.60
N ASN A 213 9.93 10.04 9.71
CA ASN A 213 9.76 10.08 8.26
C ASN A 213 9.00 8.87 7.71
N ASN A 214 8.50 8.00 8.58
CA ASN A 214 7.65 6.89 8.18
C ASN A 214 6.37 7.42 7.52
N SER A 215 6.02 6.89 6.35
CA SER A 215 4.86 7.30 5.57
C SER A 215 3.56 7.23 6.36
N ARG A 216 3.40 6.26 7.26
CA ARG A 216 2.25 6.15 8.15
C ARG A 216 2.11 7.38 9.06
N PHE A 217 3.20 7.92 9.61
CA PHE A 217 3.13 9.12 10.44
C PHE A 217 2.79 10.37 9.62
N LEU A 218 3.21 10.43 8.35
CA LEU A 218 2.79 11.48 7.43
C LEU A 218 1.29 11.40 7.13
N ILE A 219 0.76 10.19 6.92
CA ILE A 219 -0.67 9.95 6.76
C ILE A 219 -1.43 10.41 8.01
N MET A 220 -0.99 10.01 9.20
CA MET A 220 -1.60 10.45 10.47
C MET A 220 -1.56 11.97 10.65
N LYS A 221 -0.44 12.62 10.31
CA LYS A 221 -0.29 14.07 10.35
C LYS A 221 -1.28 14.76 9.42
N TYR A 222 -1.46 14.23 8.21
CA TYR A 222 -2.44 14.74 7.25
C TYR A 222 -3.87 14.63 7.79
N PHE A 223 -4.25 13.47 8.32
CA PHE A 223 -5.57 13.26 8.93
C PHE A 223 -5.82 14.20 10.10
N LYS A 224 -4.82 14.39 10.99
CA LYS A 224 -4.92 15.34 12.10
C LYS A 224 -5.03 16.79 11.65
N GLU A 225 -4.32 17.19 10.59
CA GLU A 225 -4.45 18.53 10.03
C GLU A 225 -5.88 18.76 9.50
N LYS A 226 -6.48 17.75 8.83
CA LYS A 226 -7.86 17.80 8.35
C LYS A 226 -8.86 17.87 9.51
N GLU A 227 -8.70 17.03 10.53
CA GLU A 227 -9.55 17.04 11.73
C GLU A 227 -9.53 18.40 12.44
N ASN A 228 -8.34 18.99 12.60
CA ASN A 228 -8.19 20.29 13.23
C ASN A 228 -8.92 21.43 12.46
N LYS A 229 -9.16 21.24 11.17
CA LYS A 229 -9.94 22.15 10.32
C LYS A 229 -11.44 21.80 10.29
N GLY A 230 -11.85 20.71 10.96
CA GLY A 230 -13.22 20.20 10.90
C GLY A 230 -13.59 19.58 9.56
N GLU A 231 -12.58 19.14 8.78
CA GLU A 231 -12.73 18.57 7.46
C GLU A 231 -12.58 17.04 7.52
N ALA A 232 -13.49 16.31 6.89
CA ALA A 232 -13.26 14.89 6.58
C ALA A 232 -12.29 14.79 5.40
N VAL A 233 -11.44 13.74 5.43
CA VAL A 233 -10.58 13.40 4.29
C VAL A 233 -11.47 12.86 3.18
N ASP A 234 -11.26 13.38 1.97
CA ASP A 234 -12.04 13.05 0.78
C ASP A 234 -11.11 12.93 -0.42
N ALA A 235 -11.17 11.81 -1.13
CA ALA A 235 -10.42 11.54 -2.33
C ALA A 235 -11.26 10.72 -3.30
N HIS A 236 -11.07 10.93 -4.59
CA HIS A 236 -11.87 10.31 -5.63
C HIS A 236 -11.02 9.74 -6.74
N ILE A 237 -11.60 8.83 -7.52
CA ILE A 237 -11.06 8.40 -8.79
C ILE A 237 -11.18 9.58 -9.77
N GLU A 238 -10.05 10.08 -10.28
CA GLU A 238 -9.99 11.26 -11.15
C GLU A 238 -9.62 10.88 -12.60
N GLY A 239 -9.38 9.61 -12.88
CA GLY A 239 -8.93 9.13 -14.19
C GLY A 239 -7.44 9.38 -14.41
N ARG A 240 -6.64 9.30 -13.35
CA ARG A 240 -5.17 9.41 -13.40
C ARG A 240 -4.56 8.24 -14.18
N ILE A 241 -5.18 7.06 -14.10
CA ILE A 241 -4.79 5.87 -14.86
C ILE A 241 -6.03 5.29 -15.54
N LYS A 242 -6.08 5.40 -16.86
CA LYS A 242 -7.19 4.89 -17.69
C LYS A 242 -6.76 3.64 -18.45
N VAL A 243 -7.64 2.63 -18.47
CA VAL A 243 -7.45 1.46 -19.32
C VAL A 243 -8.16 1.67 -20.65
N LYS A 244 -7.41 1.65 -21.75
CA LYS A 244 -7.95 1.71 -23.10
C LYS A 244 -8.02 0.30 -23.67
N SER A 245 -9.22 -0.15 -24.06
CA SER A 245 -9.37 -1.38 -24.82
C SER A 245 -8.53 -1.31 -26.11
N GLU A 246 -7.85 -2.39 -26.45
CA GLU A 246 -7.30 -2.51 -27.80
C GLU A 246 -8.52 -2.57 -28.75
N GLU A 247 -8.64 -1.59 -29.64
CA GLU A 247 -9.54 -1.72 -30.76
C GLU A 247 -9.02 -2.87 -31.64
N LEU A 248 -9.85 -3.91 -31.78
CA LEU A 248 -9.60 -5.06 -32.65
C LEU A 248 -9.54 -4.62 -34.11
#